data_4c5bf6589c552ba5f64b904bd44095ad
#
_entry.id   4c5bf6589c552ba5f64b904bd44095ad
#
_cell.length_a   1.000
_cell.length_b   1.000
_cell.length_c   1.000
_cell.angle_alpha   90.00
_cell.angle_beta   90.00
_cell.angle_gamma   90.00
#
_symmetry.space_group_name_H-M   'P 1'
#
loop_
_entity.id
_entity.type
_entity.pdbx_description
1 polymer ?
#
loop_
_entity_poly.entity_id
_entity_poly.type
_entity_poly.pdbx_seq_one_letter_code
_entity_poly.pdbx_strand_id
1 'polypeptide(L)'
;MGLIYVNPQGPDGNPDPLASAHDIRETFGRMAMNDEETVALVAGGHTFGKAHGAATEDHVQTEPEGAPLEQMGFGWTSSYGSGVGSDTITSGIEGAWTANPTQWDNGYFDLLFGYEWELTKSPAGAHIWHAVDQKEEDMAPDAEDSSIKVPTMMTTADMAMREDPAYREVSKRFHENPDQFADAFARAWFKLLHRDMGPKVRYMGPEVPEAVSYTHLTLPTTYH
;
A
#
# COMPACT_ATOMS: atom_id res chain seq x y z
N MET A 1 12.58 -12.68 12.90
CA MET A 1 11.54 -12.60 11.86
C MET A 1 12.10 -11.76 10.72
N GLY A 2 12.09 -12.24 9.50
CA GLY A 2 12.55 -11.45 8.35
C GLY A 2 11.50 -10.39 7.98
N LEU A 3 11.94 -9.25 7.47
CA LEU A 3 11.04 -8.26 6.89
C LEU A 3 10.35 -8.88 5.66
N ILE A 4 9.04 -8.74 5.60
CA ILE A 4 8.24 -9.09 4.45
C ILE A 4 8.19 -7.83 3.59
N TYR A 5 8.72 -7.93 2.38
CA TYR A 5 8.85 -6.77 1.50
C TYR A 5 8.42 -7.14 0.08
N VAL A 6 7.60 -6.30 -0.49
CA VAL A 6 7.29 -6.30 -1.92
C VAL A 6 7.79 -4.98 -2.48
N ASN A 7 8.65 -5.02 -3.49
CA ASN A 7 9.08 -3.79 -4.13
C ASN A 7 7.92 -3.18 -4.93
N PRO A 8 7.43 -2.00 -4.54
CA PRO A 8 6.28 -1.39 -5.22
C PRO A 8 6.58 -1.02 -6.68
N GLN A 9 7.85 -0.91 -7.04
CA GLN A 9 8.27 -0.67 -8.42
C GLN A 9 8.32 -1.94 -9.29
N GLY A 10 8.11 -3.12 -8.69
CA GLY A 10 8.30 -4.44 -9.31
C GLY A 10 9.58 -5.13 -8.86
N PRO A 11 9.75 -6.43 -9.15
CA PRO A 11 10.94 -7.20 -8.79
C PRO A 11 12.22 -6.53 -9.28
N ASP A 12 13.18 -6.35 -8.39
CA ASP A 12 14.45 -5.67 -8.67
C ASP A 12 14.30 -4.24 -9.28
N GLY A 13 13.15 -3.59 -9.01
CA GLY A 13 12.82 -2.28 -9.57
C GLY A 13 12.38 -2.33 -11.04
N ASN A 14 12.16 -3.51 -11.60
CA ASN A 14 11.63 -3.68 -12.95
C ASN A 14 10.09 -3.55 -12.94
N PRO A 15 9.50 -2.60 -13.69
CA PRO A 15 8.07 -2.31 -13.62
C PRO A 15 7.21 -3.30 -14.44
N ASP A 16 7.31 -4.59 -14.10
CA ASP A 16 6.51 -5.67 -14.68
C ASP A 16 5.41 -6.10 -13.70
N PRO A 17 4.12 -5.79 -13.98
CA PRO A 17 3.00 -6.13 -13.11
C PRO A 17 2.80 -7.64 -12.89
N LEU A 18 3.07 -8.48 -13.89
CA LEU A 18 2.89 -9.93 -13.74
C LEU A 18 4.01 -10.56 -12.90
N ALA A 19 5.25 -10.10 -13.06
CA ALA A 19 6.34 -10.48 -12.19
C ALA A 19 6.10 -10.01 -10.75
N SER A 20 5.58 -8.77 -10.59
CA SER A 20 5.18 -8.24 -9.29
C SER A 20 4.09 -9.09 -8.62
N ALA A 21 3.09 -9.56 -9.38
CA ALA A 21 2.04 -10.44 -8.86
C ALA A 21 2.60 -11.74 -8.28
N HIS A 22 3.64 -12.29 -8.89
CA HIS A 22 4.32 -13.48 -8.37
C HIS A 22 4.97 -13.20 -7.00
N ASP A 23 5.74 -12.11 -6.89
CA ASP A 23 6.40 -11.72 -5.64
C ASP A 23 5.40 -11.38 -4.53
N ILE A 24 4.32 -10.69 -4.87
CA ILE A 24 3.23 -10.38 -3.94
C ILE A 24 2.65 -11.68 -3.39
N ARG A 25 2.33 -12.65 -4.26
CA ARG A 25 1.73 -13.91 -3.85
C ARG A 25 2.65 -14.74 -2.97
N GLU A 26 3.93 -14.78 -3.29
CA GLU A 26 4.95 -15.43 -2.47
C GLU A 26 5.04 -14.78 -1.08
N THR A 27 5.13 -13.46 -1.03
CA THR A 27 5.27 -12.69 0.22
C THR A 27 4.03 -12.80 1.10
N PHE A 28 2.84 -12.57 0.53
CA PHE A 28 1.58 -12.66 1.27
C PHE A 28 1.23 -14.10 1.64
N GLY A 29 1.61 -15.07 0.80
CA GLY A 29 1.49 -16.49 1.11
C GLY A 29 2.28 -16.91 2.35
N ARG A 30 3.47 -16.32 2.56
CA ARG A 30 4.25 -16.51 3.82
C ARG A 30 3.56 -15.94 5.05
N MET A 31 2.67 -14.98 4.87
CA MET A 31 1.78 -14.47 5.93
C MET A 31 0.48 -15.27 6.06
N ALA A 32 0.37 -16.41 5.36
CA ALA A 32 -0.83 -17.22 5.27
C ALA A 32 -2.04 -16.48 4.67
N MET A 33 -1.80 -15.49 3.80
CA MET A 33 -2.84 -14.76 3.10
C MET A 33 -3.06 -15.35 1.71
N ASN A 34 -4.31 -15.55 1.35
CA ASN A 34 -4.72 -15.96 0.01
C ASN A 34 -4.88 -14.73 -0.91
N ASP A 35 -5.21 -14.97 -2.19
CA ASP A 35 -5.35 -13.89 -3.18
C ASP A 35 -6.47 -12.89 -2.82
N GLU A 36 -7.57 -13.37 -2.23
CA GLU A 36 -8.67 -12.49 -1.79
C GLU A 36 -8.24 -11.57 -0.65
N GLU A 37 -7.59 -12.11 0.37
CA GLU A 37 -7.05 -11.34 1.50
C GLU A 37 -5.95 -10.37 1.05
N THR A 38 -5.14 -10.79 0.07
CA THR A 38 -4.07 -9.96 -0.52
C THR A 38 -4.64 -8.76 -1.25
N VAL A 39 -5.60 -8.98 -2.17
CA VAL A 39 -6.27 -7.88 -2.88
C VAL A 39 -6.99 -6.95 -1.91
N ALA A 40 -7.70 -7.52 -0.93
CA ALA A 40 -8.40 -6.72 0.08
C ALA A 40 -7.44 -5.82 0.87
N LEU A 41 -6.28 -6.35 1.29
CA LEU A 41 -5.27 -5.57 2.01
C LEU A 41 -4.61 -4.49 1.16
N VAL A 42 -4.23 -4.81 -0.07
CA VAL A 42 -3.61 -3.83 -0.97
C VAL A 42 -4.59 -2.70 -1.27
N ALA A 43 -5.78 -3.03 -1.78
CA ALA A 43 -6.77 -2.04 -2.17
C ALA A 43 -7.31 -1.24 -0.98
N GLY A 44 -7.61 -1.92 0.14
CA GLY A 44 -8.12 -1.27 1.33
C GLY A 44 -7.08 -0.40 2.03
N GLY A 45 -5.82 -0.85 2.09
CA GLY A 45 -4.71 -0.06 2.62
C GLY A 45 -4.42 1.16 1.76
N HIS A 46 -4.37 0.99 0.44
CA HIS A 46 -4.11 2.07 -0.50
C HIS A 46 -5.32 3.01 -0.72
N THR A 47 -6.49 2.70 -0.19
CA THR A 47 -7.61 3.66 -0.10
C THR A 47 -7.19 4.88 0.73
N PHE A 48 -6.30 4.69 1.70
CA PHE A 48 -5.85 5.73 2.61
C PHE A 48 -4.42 6.18 2.33
N GLY A 49 -4.18 7.45 2.60
CA GLY A 49 -2.84 8.02 2.69
C GLY A 49 -2.21 8.38 1.36
N LYS A 50 -0.96 8.78 1.48
CA LYS A 50 -0.10 9.24 0.38
C LYS A 50 1.33 8.79 0.65
N ALA A 51 2.02 8.35 -0.39
CA ALA A 51 3.46 8.16 -0.36
C ALA A 51 4.16 9.48 -0.73
N HIS A 52 5.36 9.70 -0.18
CA HIS A 52 6.13 10.91 -0.36
C HIS A 52 7.51 10.62 -0.94
N GLY A 53 7.79 11.23 -2.06
CA GLY A 53 9.04 11.15 -2.80
C GLY A 53 9.27 12.45 -3.57
N ALA A 54 9.19 13.58 -2.85
CA ALA A 54 9.15 14.94 -3.43
C ALA A 54 10.46 15.32 -4.14
N ALA A 55 11.59 14.67 -3.80
CA ALA A 55 12.89 14.93 -4.40
C ALA A 55 13.79 13.68 -4.30
N THR A 56 15.01 13.78 -4.84
CA THR A 56 16.00 12.70 -4.85
C THR A 56 16.51 12.36 -3.46
N GLU A 57 17.04 11.13 -3.31
CA GLU A 57 17.57 10.61 -2.05
C GLU A 57 18.73 11.45 -1.45
N ASP A 58 19.41 12.25 -2.25
CA ASP A 58 20.47 13.17 -1.78
C ASP A 58 20.00 14.15 -0.71
N HIS A 59 18.69 14.40 -0.64
CA HIS A 59 18.06 15.25 0.37
C HIS A 59 17.69 14.51 1.64
N VAL A 60 17.68 13.17 1.63
CA VAL A 60 17.34 12.36 2.81
C VAL A 60 18.52 12.40 3.78
N GLN A 61 18.21 12.68 5.04
CA GLN A 61 19.21 12.80 6.11
C GLN A 61 19.37 11.49 6.87
N THR A 62 19.79 11.59 8.12
CA THR A 62 20.04 10.43 8.97
C THR A 62 18.82 9.52 9.10
N GLU A 63 19.05 8.22 9.06
CA GLU A 63 18.01 7.21 9.34
C GLU A 63 17.37 7.42 10.72
N PRO A 64 16.07 7.10 10.89
CA PRO A 64 15.35 7.31 12.15
C PRO A 64 16.05 6.75 13.39
N GLU A 65 16.68 5.57 13.26
CA GLU A 65 17.41 4.92 14.36
C GLU A 65 18.72 5.61 14.71
N GLY A 66 19.31 6.34 13.76
CA GLY A 66 20.55 7.11 13.96
C GLY A 66 20.31 8.59 14.22
N ALA A 67 19.05 9.03 14.22
CA ALA A 67 18.69 10.42 14.42
C ALA A 67 18.86 10.86 15.88
N PRO A 68 19.04 12.17 16.17
CA PRO A 68 18.97 12.71 17.51
C PRO A 68 17.67 12.32 18.23
N LEU A 69 17.74 12.19 19.55
CA LEU A 69 16.62 11.70 20.38
C LEU A 69 15.30 12.46 20.15
N GLU A 70 15.39 13.76 19.93
CA GLU A 70 14.24 14.63 19.64
C GLU A 70 13.58 14.37 18.30
N GLN A 71 14.27 13.67 17.38
CA GLN A 71 13.76 13.32 16.07
C GLN A 71 13.39 11.84 15.92
N MET A 72 13.77 11.00 16.88
CA MET A 72 13.49 9.57 16.84
C MET A 72 11.98 9.31 16.83
N GLY A 73 11.55 8.45 15.90
CA GLY A 73 10.14 8.09 15.74
C GLY A 73 9.33 9.02 14.82
N PHE A 74 9.91 10.10 14.32
CA PHE A 74 9.25 11.01 13.38
C PHE A 74 9.55 10.70 11.89
N GLY A 75 10.23 9.60 11.63
CA GLY A 75 10.58 9.20 10.28
C GLY A 75 11.87 9.88 9.78
N TRP A 76 12.04 9.87 8.47
CA TRP A 76 13.19 10.48 7.81
C TRP A 76 13.11 12.00 7.81
N THR A 77 14.21 12.65 8.16
CA THR A 77 14.33 14.10 7.94
C THR A 77 14.82 14.38 6.53
N SER A 78 14.45 15.53 5.97
CA SER A 78 14.82 15.95 4.63
C SER A 78 15.34 17.38 4.61
N SER A 79 16.32 17.65 3.75
CA SER A 79 16.81 19.00 3.45
C SER A 79 16.09 19.64 2.26
N TYR A 80 15.11 18.97 1.65
CA TYR A 80 14.36 19.50 0.53
C TYR A 80 13.25 20.43 1.02
N GLY A 81 13.21 21.65 0.49
CA GLY A 81 12.20 22.63 0.84
C GLY A 81 12.01 22.82 2.35
N SER A 82 10.79 22.64 2.83
CA SER A 82 10.45 22.69 4.25
C SER A 82 10.78 21.38 5.00
N GLY A 83 10.99 20.29 4.28
CA GLY A 83 11.16 18.93 4.82
C GLY A 83 9.89 18.28 5.35
N VAL A 84 8.75 18.96 5.25
CA VAL A 84 7.44 18.49 5.74
C VAL A 84 6.35 18.72 4.67
N GLY A 85 5.15 18.17 4.91
CA GLY A 85 4.03 18.33 3.97
C GLY A 85 4.39 17.81 2.58
N SER A 86 4.19 18.63 1.56
CA SER A 86 4.48 18.30 0.17
C SER A 86 5.97 18.11 -0.14
N ASP A 87 6.86 18.60 0.73
CA ASP A 87 8.31 18.47 0.59
C ASP A 87 8.88 17.20 1.25
N THR A 88 8.03 16.33 1.77
CA THR A 88 8.44 15.11 2.49
C THR A 88 9.07 14.08 1.54
N ILE A 89 10.11 13.39 2.02
CA ILE A 89 10.73 12.23 1.36
C ILE A 89 10.78 11.10 2.37
N THR A 90 9.92 10.08 2.21
CA THR A 90 9.89 8.88 3.06
C THR A 90 10.06 7.59 2.26
N SER A 91 9.75 7.64 0.98
CA SER A 91 9.99 6.58 -0.01
C SER A 91 10.31 7.23 -1.34
N GLY A 92 10.69 6.47 -2.35
CA GLY A 92 10.84 7.02 -3.69
C GLY A 92 9.50 7.27 -4.41
N ILE A 93 8.44 6.69 -3.92
CA ILE A 93 7.09 6.79 -4.50
C ILE A 93 6.46 8.14 -4.12
N GLU A 94 5.82 8.81 -5.08
CA GLU A 94 5.12 10.08 -4.85
C GLU A 94 3.69 10.00 -5.34
N GLY A 95 2.72 10.29 -4.47
CA GLY A 95 1.31 10.45 -4.79
C GLY A 95 0.37 9.65 -3.88
N ALA A 96 -0.92 9.94 -3.99
CA ALA A 96 -2.01 9.19 -3.40
C ALA A 96 -2.62 8.24 -4.43
N TRP A 97 -3.29 7.19 -3.96
CA TRP A 97 -3.96 6.20 -4.82
C TRP A 97 -5.41 6.57 -5.13
N THR A 98 -6.01 7.45 -4.32
CA THR A 98 -7.42 7.83 -4.43
C THR A 98 -7.61 9.34 -4.32
N ALA A 99 -8.75 9.83 -4.81
CA ALA A 99 -9.13 11.23 -4.69
C ALA A 99 -9.45 11.65 -3.25
N ASN A 100 -9.76 10.68 -2.37
CA ASN A 100 -10.18 10.91 -0.98
C ASN A 100 -9.30 10.14 0.01
N PRO A 101 -8.00 10.45 0.15
CA PRO A 101 -7.04 9.64 0.88
C PRO A 101 -7.25 9.58 2.40
N THR A 102 -8.26 10.25 2.92
CA THR A 102 -8.64 10.26 4.35
C THR A 102 -9.99 9.59 4.62
N GLN A 103 -10.60 8.98 3.60
CA GLN A 103 -11.92 8.37 3.71
C GLN A 103 -11.91 6.94 3.15
N TRP A 104 -12.75 6.08 3.73
CA TRP A 104 -13.06 4.79 3.14
C TRP A 104 -14.07 4.97 2.01
N ASP A 105 -13.70 4.56 0.81
CA ASP A 105 -14.57 4.47 -0.35
C ASP A 105 -14.09 3.39 -1.33
N ASN A 106 -14.71 3.29 -2.50
CA ASN A 106 -14.32 2.35 -3.55
C ASN A 106 -13.38 2.98 -4.58
N GLY A 107 -12.88 4.19 -4.31
CA GLY A 107 -12.09 5.01 -5.24
C GLY A 107 -10.84 4.34 -5.77
N TYR A 108 -10.23 3.43 -5.00
CA TYR A 108 -9.08 2.66 -5.48
C TYR A 108 -9.42 1.86 -6.75
N PHE A 109 -10.52 1.08 -6.72
CA PHE A 109 -10.93 0.28 -7.87
C PHE A 109 -11.53 1.14 -8.98
N ASP A 110 -12.26 2.21 -8.63
CA ASP A 110 -12.82 3.15 -9.60
C ASP A 110 -11.70 3.73 -10.47
N LEU A 111 -10.57 4.13 -9.86
CA LEU A 111 -9.43 4.66 -10.59
C LEU A 111 -8.65 3.54 -11.31
N LEU A 112 -8.36 2.43 -10.64
CA LEU A 112 -7.58 1.33 -11.21
C LEU A 112 -8.19 0.79 -12.52
N PHE A 113 -9.52 0.70 -12.58
CA PHE A 113 -10.24 0.21 -13.76
C PHE A 113 -10.80 1.31 -14.66
N GLY A 114 -10.93 2.54 -14.16
CA GLY A 114 -11.52 3.66 -14.87
C GLY A 114 -10.57 4.36 -15.86
N TYR A 115 -9.27 4.14 -15.72
CA TYR A 115 -8.24 4.81 -16.52
C TYR A 115 -7.33 3.82 -17.25
N GLU A 116 -6.73 4.29 -18.34
CA GLU A 116 -5.49 3.72 -18.85
C GLU A 116 -4.32 4.33 -18.09
N TRP A 117 -3.27 3.53 -17.90
CA TRP A 117 -2.13 3.88 -17.05
C TRP A 117 -0.83 3.88 -17.85
N GLU A 118 -0.03 4.91 -17.68
CA GLU A 118 1.29 5.03 -18.31
C GLU A 118 2.39 5.05 -17.26
N LEU A 119 3.46 4.29 -17.54
CA LEU A 119 4.64 4.24 -16.69
C LEU A 119 5.39 5.57 -16.75
N THR A 120 5.70 6.11 -15.59
CA THR A 120 6.49 7.33 -15.43
C THR A 120 7.42 7.24 -14.22
N LYS A 121 8.03 8.34 -13.84
CA LYS A 121 8.87 8.44 -12.65
C LYS A 121 8.40 9.53 -11.72
N SER A 122 8.51 9.25 -10.43
CA SER A 122 8.35 10.26 -9.38
C SER A 122 9.49 11.27 -9.42
N PRO A 123 9.41 12.40 -8.71
CA PRO A 123 10.51 13.33 -8.55
C PRO A 123 11.78 12.68 -7.94
N ALA A 124 11.58 11.67 -7.10
CA ALA A 124 12.68 10.88 -6.53
C ALA A 124 13.28 9.85 -7.50
N GLY A 125 12.69 9.67 -8.68
CA GLY A 125 13.17 8.75 -9.71
C GLY A 125 12.58 7.33 -9.65
N ALA A 126 11.68 7.04 -8.72
CA ALA A 126 11.01 5.74 -8.64
C ALA A 126 9.96 5.56 -9.75
N HIS A 127 9.79 4.33 -10.23
CA HIS A 127 8.75 4.01 -11.19
C HIS A 127 7.37 4.08 -10.52
N ILE A 128 6.48 4.86 -11.12
CA ILE A 128 5.05 4.97 -10.78
C ILE A 128 4.23 4.96 -12.06
N TRP A 129 2.92 4.77 -11.93
CA TRP A 129 1.98 4.78 -13.04
C TRP A 129 1.00 5.94 -12.86
N HIS A 130 0.85 6.77 -13.90
CA HIS A 130 -0.11 7.87 -13.94
C HIS A 130 -1.30 7.52 -14.83
N ALA A 131 -2.48 7.98 -14.42
CA ALA A 131 -3.68 7.90 -15.23
C ALA A 131 -3.59 8.82 -16.45
N VAL A 132 -3.91 8.29 -17.64
CA VAL A 132 -3.98 9.08 -18.87
C VAL A 132 -5.24 9.94 -18.86
N ASP A 133 -5.10 11.23 -19.18
CA ASP A 133 -6.21 12.19 -19.24
C ASP A 133 -7.07 12.20 -17.97
N GLN A 134 -6.42 12.14 -16.78
CA GLN A 134 -7.11 12.12 -15.51
C GLN A 134 -7.97 13.38 -15.31
N LYS A 135 -9.22 13.18 -14.90
CA LYS A 135 -10.14 14.25 -14.59
C LYS A 135 -9.77 14.89 -13.25
N GLU A 136 -10.05 16.20 -13.12
CA GLU A 136 -9.77 16.95 -11.89
C GLU A 136 -10.52 16.39 -10.67
N GLU A 137 -11.74 15.86 -10.85
CA GLU A 137 -12.55 15.26 -9.78
C GLU A 137 -11.91 14.01 -9.18
N ASP A 138 -11.07 13.31 -9.96
CA ASP A 138 -10.36 12.09 -9.59
C ASP A 138 -8.93 12.35 -9.07
N MET A 139 -8.51 13.62 -9.01
CA MET A 139 -7.23 14.02 -8.43
C MET A 139 -7.32 14.12 -6.92
N ALA A 140 -6.21 13.81 -6.25
CA ALA A 140 -6.09 13.92 -4.80
C ALA A 140 -5.84 15.36 -4.35
N PRO A 141 -6.17 15.73 -3.11
CA PRO A 141 -5.69 16.96 -2.53
C PRO A 141 -4.18 16.91 -2.29
N ASP A 142 -3.50 18.03 -2.42
CA ASP A 142 -2.12 18.16 -1.98
C ASP A 142 -2.00 17.94 -0.47
N ALA A 143 -0.84 17.44 0.00
CA ALA A 143 -0.64 17.07 1.39
C ALA A 143 -0.59 18.27 2.35
N GLU A 144 -0.25 19.45 1.86
CA GLU A 144 -0.11 20.68 2.65
C GLU A 144 -1.27 21.64 2.40
N ASP A 145 -1.68 21.80 1.13
CA ASP A 145 -2.77 22.69 0.73
C ASP A 145 -3.86 21.92 -0.01
N SER A 146 -4.93 21.56 0.69
CA SER A 146 -6.04 20.79 0.13
C SER A 146 -6.83 21.51 -0.98
N SER A 147 -6.57 22.81 -1.22
CA SER A 147 -7.14 23.55 -2.36
C SER A 147 -6.43 23.23 -3.68
N ILE A 148 -5.22 22.71 -3.61
CA ILE A 148 -4.44 22.25 -4.76
C ILE A 148 -4.78 20.80 -5.07
N LYS A 149 -4.99 20.50 -6.35
CA LYS A 149 -5.21 19.13 -6.82
C LYS A 149 -3.94 18.59 -7.46
N VAL A 150 -3.60 17.34 -7.08
CA VAL A 150 -2.44 16.61 -7.61
C VAL A 150 -2.90 15.28 -8.21
N PRO A 151 -2.26 14.78 -9.27
CA PRO A 151 -2.63 13.51 -9.87
C PRO A 151 -2.52 12.37 -8.86
N THR A 152 -3.42 11.40 -8.97
CA THR A 152 -3.27 10.10 -8.29
C THR A 152 -2.29 9.22 -9.05
N MET A 153 -1.77 8.19 -8.39
CA MET A 153 -0.83 7.25 -9.00
C MET A 153 -1.17 5.82 -8.61
N MET A 154 -0.62 4.88 -9.37
CA MET A 154 -0.54 3.46 -9.00
C MET A 154 0.93 3.03 -8.99
N THR A 155 1.25 2.06 -8.14
CA THR A 155 2.53 1.37 -8.18
C THR A 155 2.47 0.18 -9.15
N THR A 156 3.60 -0.43 -9.48
CA THR A 156 3.61 -1.68 -10.24
C THR A 156 2.91 -2.81 -9.49
N ALA A 157 2.98 -2.80 -8.16
CA ALA A 157 2.23 -3.73 -7.31
C ALA A 157 0.71 -3.54 -7.40
N ASP A 158 0.23 -2.29 -7.55
CA ASP A 158 -1.19 -2.03 -7.80
C ASP A 158 -1.61 -2.49 -9.20
N MET A 159 -0.76 -2.25 -10.19
CA MET A 159 -1.03 -2.73 -11.56
C MET A 159 -1.12 -4.26 -11.60
N ALA A 160 -0.42 -4.98 -10.73
CA ALA A 160 -0.59 -6.42 -10.58
C ALA A 160 -2.03 -6.82 -10.19
N MET A 161 -2.73 -6.01 -9.40
CA MET A 161 -4.15 -6.25 -9.04
C MET A 161 -5.08 -6.15 -10.24
N ARG A 162 -4.68 -5.43 -11.29
CA ARG A 162 -5.40 -5.29 -12.55
C ARG A 162 -4.96 -6.32 -13.60
N GLU A 163 -3.65 -6.62 -13.70
CA GLU A 163 -3.08 -7.37 -14.83
C GLU A 163 -2.99 -8.88 -14.57
N ASP A 164 -2.75 -9.34 -13.33
CA ASP A 164 -2.77 -10.76 -12.99
C ASP A 164 -4.20 -11.30 -13.05
N PRO A 165 -4.48 -12.38 -13.80
CA PRO A 165 -5.86 -12.87 -14.00
C PRO A 165 -6.59 -13.23 -12.70
N ALA A 166 -5.91 -13.83 -11.71
CA ALA A 166 -6.52 -14.24 -10.45
C ALA A 166 -6.81 -13.02 -9.57
N TYR A 167 -5.86 -12.10 -9.46
CA TYR A 167 -6.10 -10.84 -8.73
C TYR A 167 -7.17 -9.99 -9.40
N ARG A 168 -7.18 -9.91 -10.73
CA ARG A 168 -8.20 -9.17 -11.49
C ARG A 168 -9.61 -9.68 -11.22
N GLU A 169 -9.81 -10.98 -11.12
CA GLU A 169 -11.11 -11.57 -10.81
C GLU A 169 -11.63 -11.08 -9.45
N VAL A 170 -10.78 -11.14 -8.44
CA VAL A 170 -11.10 -10.64 -7.08
C VAL A 170 -11.32 -9.12 -7.10
N SER A 171 -10.43 -8.37 -7.73
CA SER A 171 -10.51 -6.90 -7.79
C SER A 171 -11.80 -6.43 -8.46
N LYS A 172 -12.21 -7.05 -9.56
CA LYS A 172 -13.48 -6.72 -10.23
C LYS A 172 -14.68 -7.07 -9.37
N ARG A 173 -14.66 -8.22 -8.69
CA ARG A 173 -15.73 -8.59 -7.77
C ARG A 173 -15.87 -7.59 -6.63
N PHE A 174 -14.78 -7.13 -6.06
CA PHE A 174 -14.78 -6.11 -5.00
C PHE A 174 -15.21 -4.74 -5.54
N HIS A 175 -14.80 -4.38 -6.74
CA HIS A 175 -15.27 -3.16 -7.41
C HIS A 175 -16.80 -3.15 -7.58
N GLU A 176 -17.37 -4.28 -8.00
CA GLU A 176 -18.82 -4.44 -8.20
C GLU A 176 -19.60 -4.61 -6.89
N ASN A 177 -18.92 -4.98 -5.79
CA ASN A 177 -19.54 -5.28 -4.49
C ASN A 177 -18.79 -4.60 -3.33
N PRO A 178 -18.95 -3.29 -3.13
CA PRO A 178 -18.23 -2.53 -2.10
C PRO A 178 -18.40 -3.06 -0.67
N ASP A 179 -19.56 -3.60 -0.33
CA ASP A 179 -19.79 -4.20 0.99
C ASP A 179 -18.96 -5.47 1.22
N GLN A 180 -18.79 -6.30 0.17
CA GLN A 180 -17.88 -7.46 0.25
C GLN A 180 -16.44 -7.03 0.41
N PHE A 181 -16.04 -5.96 -0.28
CA PHE A 181 -14.70 -5.40 -0.14
C PHE A 181 -14.45 -4.90 1.27
N ALA A 182 -15.39 -4.15 1.85
CA ALA A 182 -15.26 -3.64 3.21
C ALA A 182 -15.12 -4.76 4.24
N ASP A 183 -15.95 -5.81 4.16
CA ASP A 183 -15.85 -6.98 5.06
C ASP A 183 -14.54 -7.73 4.87
N ALA A 184 -14.13 -7.97 3.61
CA ALA A 184 -12.89 -8.67 3.30
C ALA A 184 -11.66 -7.89 3.81
N PHE A 185 -11.64 -6.56 3.63
CA PHE A 185 -10.57 -5.71 4.15
C PHE A 185 -10.53 -5.73 5.68
N ALA A 186 -11.65 -5.56 6.35
CA ALA A 186 -11.70 -5.60 7.80
C ALA A 186 -11.14 -6.91 8.36
N ARG A 187 -11.49 -8.05 7.76
CA ARG A 187 -10.98 -9.38 8.16
C ARG A 187 -9.49 -9.55 7.88
N ALA A 188 -9.05 -9.17 6.68
CA ALA A 188 -7.64 -9.29 6.30
C ALA A 188 -6.75 -8.37 7.13
N TRP A 189 -7.19 -7.13 7.39
CA TRP A 189 -6.51 -6.19 8.27
C TRP A 189 -6.42 -6.71 9.71
N PHE A 190 -7.51 -7.23 10.24
CA PHE A 190 -7.51 -7.85 11.57
C PHE A 190 -6.54 -9.03 11.63
N LYS A 191 -6.56 -9.92 10.64
CA LYS A 191 -5.65 -11.06 10.53
C LYS A 191 -4.19 -10.61 10.51
N LEU A 192 -3.86 -9.59 9.73
CA LEU A 192 -2.51 -9.03 9.63
C LEU A 192 -2.01 -8.52 10.98
N LEU A 193 -2.82 -7.72 11.67
CA LEU A 193 -2.43 -7.07 12.91
C LEU A 193 -2.33 -8.04 14.10
N HIS A 194 -3.13 -9.11 14.11
CA HIS A 194 -3.24 -10.01 15.27
C HIS A 194 -2.41 -11.30 15.15
N ARG A 195 -1.80 -11.54 14.01
CA ARG A 195 -1.03 -12.78 13.77
C ARG A 195 0.13 -12.99 14.75
N ASP A 196 0.71 -11.93 15.28
CA ASP A 196 1.85 -11.97 16.20
C ASP A 196 1.45 -11.70 17.66
N MET A 197 0.17 -11.54 17.96
CA MET A 197 -0.33 -11.21 19.31
C MET A 197 -0.42 -12.41 20.27
N GLY A 198 -0.15 -13.60 19.79
CA GLY A 198 -0.23 -14.82 20.60
C GLY A 198 -1.68 -15.28 20.86
N PRO A 199 -1.92 -16.03 21.95
CA PRO A 199 -3.21 -16.69 22.17
C PRO A 199 -4.36 -15.70 22.41
N LYS A 200 -5.55 -16.06 21.91
CA LYS A 200 -6.79 -15.30 22.01
C LYS A 200 -7.12 -14.80 23.43
N VAL A 201 -6.71 -15.56 24.45
CA VAL A 201 -6.94 -15.18 25.87
C VAL A 201 -6.29 -13.82 26.25
N ARG A 202 -5.33 -13.35 25.44
CA ARG A 202 -4.66 -12.05 25.65
C ARG A 202 -5.38 -10.87 24.97
N TYR A 203 -6.39 -11.14 24.15
CA TYR A 203 -7.12 -10.10 23.45
C TYR A 203 -8.12 -9.45 24.41
N MET A 204 -8.28 -8.15 24.28
CA MET A 204 -9.18 -7.36 25.12
C MET A 204 -10.32 -6.81 24.25
N GLY A 205 -11.53 -6.80 24.84
CA GLY A 205 -12.70 -6.22 24.21
C GLY A 205 -13.71 -7.24 23.69
N PRO A 206 -14.92 -6.77 23.33
CA PRO A 206 -16.03 -7.64 22.94
C PRO A 206 -15.93 -8.18 21.51
N GLU A 207 -15.09 -7.59 20.68
CA GLU A 207 -15.02 -7.86 19.22
C GLU A 207 -13.92 -8.87 18.85
N VAL A 208 -13.52 -9.69 19.82
CA VAL A 208 -12.52 -10.73 19.58
C VAL A 208 -13.12 -11.83 18.72
N PRO A 209 -12.59 -12.10 17.51
CA PRO A 209 -13.16 -13.10 16.61
C PRO A 209 -13.00 -14.51 17.14
N GLU A 210 -13.78 -15.45 16.62
CA GLU A 210 -13.67 -16.84 16.94
C GLU A 210 -12.30 -17.44 16.56
N ALA A 211 -11.83 -18.41 17.34
CA ALA A 211 -10.47 -18.96 17.21
C ALA A 211 -10.16 -19.60 15.84
N VAL A 212 -11.18 -19.93 15.06
CA VAL A 212 -11.04 -20.63 13.76
C VAL A 212 -10.30 -19.79 12.72
N SER A 213 -10.27 -18.47 12.85
CA SER A 213 -9.63 -17.57 11.88
C SER A 213 -8.09 -17.60 11.90
N TYR A 214 -7.48 -18.29 12.86
CA TYR A 214 -6.01 -18.25 13.08
C TYR A 214 -5.33 -19.61 13.06
N THR A 215 -6.05 -20.68 12.81
CA THR A 215 -5.56 -22.07 12.99
C THR A 215 -4.53 -22.53 11.94
N HIS A 216 -4.17 -21.72 10.96
CA HIS A 216 -3.26 -22.12 9.89
C HIS A 216 -1.91 -21.37 9.87
N LEU A 217 -1.59 -20.62 10.91
CA LEU A 217 -0.26 -20.05 11.08
C LEU A 217 0.70 -21.10 11.65
N THR A 218 0.96 -22.15 10.91
CA THR A 218 2.17 -22.94 11.11
C THR A 218 3.29 -22.18 10.40
N LEU A 219 4.13 -21.50 11.18
CA LEU A 219 5.43 -21.05 10.68
C LEU A 219 6.14 -22.30 10.13
N PRO A 220 6.65 -22.28 8.90
CA PRO A 220 7.55 -23.33 8.45
C PRO A 220 8.80 -23.25 9.30
N THR A 221 8.93 -24.11 10.28
CA THR A 221 10.18 -24.36 11.00
C THR A 221 11.05 -25.22 10.08
N THR A 222 11.69 -24.60 9.11
CA THR A 222 12.84 -25.20 8.47
C THR A 222 14.06 -24.89 9.32
N TYR A 223 14.42 -25.83 10.18
CA TYR A 223 15.77 -25.92 10.70
C TYR A 223 16.66 -26.48 9.57
N HIS A 224 17.63 -25.71 9.15
CA HIS A 224 18.83 -26.16 8.49
C HIS A 224 20.04 -25.63 9.25
#